data_f1718fecd71eeb350d55534f989c906a
#
_entry.id   f1718fecd71eeb350d55534f989c906a
#
_cell.length_a   1.000
_cell.length_b   1.000
_cell.length_c   1.000
_cell.angle_alpha   90.00
_cell.angle_beta   90.00
_cell.angle_gamma   90.00
#
_symmetry.space_group_name_H-M   'P 1'
#
loop_
_entity.id
_entity.type
_entity.pdbx_description
1 polymer ?
#
loop_
_entity_poly.entity_id
_entity_poly.type
_entity_poly.pdbx_seq_one_letter_code
_entity_poly.pdbx_strand_id
1 'polypeptide(L)'
;MLTRRRCLAAAAAFVGGLTCRDPSAQPADSDLPFLADVQTPPAGPTDDWPPSLLVGVDGAPIATWQEWLPERERIRAAWLEFLGPFEVAEPGHEYQLLAEDLAAGCRRRSIRYATEPDEEVDAWLLIPTDEAARPERGWPGAGVFHSTTDETIDEPAGTAASDAVAIGTWLCQRGFVVLCPRCHLWNTTPAHRLDLPGAVARLAQRHPGARGMRKLLHDGIRAVDILRTIDGVDPTAIVAAGHSLGAKEALYLAAFDDRISSAVFSEGGIGLGFSNWHDPWYLGDAIRDPAFRLDHVQLLALTLPGGLLILGGEAGPGAADGDRSWGHIARALEVGRLERDRPRLGLFNHRGGHAIPPPARELLLDWLAGCAGGAGG
;
A
#
# COMPACT_ATOMS: atom_id res chain seq x y z
N MET A 1 62.31 -2.42 5.39
CA MET A 1 61.49 -2.44 6.58
C MET A 1 60.66 -1.16 6.61
N LEU A 2 59.41 -1.24 6.18
CA LEU A 2 58.40 -0.21 6.39
C LEU A 2 57.04 -0.88 6.21
N THR A 3 56.31 -0.97 7.30
CA THR A 3 55.05 -1.63 7.54
C THR A 3 53.92 -0.87 6.88
N ARG A 4 53.15 -1.55 6.04
CA ARG A 4 51.86 -1.07 5.49
C ARG A 4 50.79 -1.14 6.59
N ARG A 5 50.31 -0.01 7.09
CA ARG A 5 49.07 0.09 7.85
C ARG A 5 47.90 0.13 6.86
N ARG A 6 47.04 -0.88 6.93
CA ARG A 6 45.72 -0.88 6.29
C ARG A 6 44.79 0.03 7.07
N CYS A 7 44.31 1.11 6.46
CA CYS A 7 43.13 1.82 6.93
C CYS A 7 41.90 1.01 6.51
N LEU A 8 41.21 0.45 7.49
CA LEU A 8 39.83 -0.01 7.33
C LEU A 8 38.93 1.22 7.44
N ALA A 9 38.32 1.63 6.34
CA ALA A 9 37.23 2.59 6.35
C ALA A 9 35.98 1.84 6.84
N ALA A 10 35.52 2.22 8.03
CA ALA A 10 34.21 1.80 8.53
C ALA A 10 33.14 2.53 7.72
N ALA A 11 32.35 1.80 6.96
CA ALA A 11 31.10 2.29 6.40
C ALA A 11 30.13 2.50 7.57
N ALA A 12 29.89 3.75 7.93
CA ALA A 12 28.80 4.10 8.83
C ALA A 12 27.49 3.96 8.04
N ALA A 13 26.76 2.90 8.30
CA ALA A 13 25.38 2.76 7.90
C ALA A 13 24.58 3.84 8.65
N PHE A 14 24.03 4.78 7.92
CA PHE A 14 23.07 5.75 8.43
C PHE A 14 21.76 5.00 8.66
N VAL A 15 21.56 4.50 9.87
CA VAL A 15 20.27 3.99 10.34
C VAL A 15 19.44 5.24 10.63
N GLY A 16 18.61 5.64 9.66
CA GLY A 16 17.55 6.61 9.88
C GLY A 16 16.71 6.11 11.06
N GLY A 17 16.56 6.94 12.09
CA GLY A 17 15.89 6.58 13.32
C GLY A 17 14.47 6.08 13.05
N LEU A 18 14.29 4.78 13.07
CA LEU A 18 13.01 4.12 13.21
C LEU A 18 12.52 4.44 14.62
N THR A 19 11.65 5.44 14.76
CA THR A 19 10.83 5.56 15.97
C THR A 19 9.91 4.36 15.98
N CYS A 20 10.26 3.33 16.75
CA CYS A 20 9.33 2.26 17.07
C CYS A 20 8.05 2.92 17.61
N ARG A 21 6.93 2.65 16.96
CA ARG A 21 5.61 3.03 17.45
C ARG A 21 5.45 2.40 18.83
N ASP A 22 5.11 3.21 19.83
CA ASP A 22 4.83 2.71 21.18
C ASP A 22 3.56 1.84 21.11
N PRO A 23 3.63 0.54 21.37
CA PRO A 23 2.47 -0.35 21.30
C PRO A 23 1.40 -0.01 22.36
N SER A 24 1.71 0.84 23.35
CA SER A 24 0.75 1.24 24.39
C SER A 24 -0.19 2.38 23.97
N ALA A 25 0.04 3.01 22.79
CA ALA A 25 -0.75 4.14 22.29
C ALA A 25 -1.77 3.74 21.22
N GLN A 26 -2.31 2.52 21.27
CA GLN A 26 -3.30 2.08 20.30
C GLN A 26 -4.73 2.39 20.77
N PRO A 27 -5.60 2.92 19.86
CA PRO A 27 -6.99 3.17 20.19
C PRO A 27 -7.72 1.87 20.53
N ALA A 28 -8.68 1.97 21.43
CA ALA A 28 -9.52 0.86 21.83
C ALA A 28 -10.31 0.28 20.62
N ASP A 29 -10.65 -1.00 20.67
CA ASP A 29 -11.46 -1.75 19.67
C ASP A 29 -12.80 -1.10 19.29
N SER A 30 -13.19 0.00 19.97
CA SER A 30 -14.43 0.73 19.74
C SER A 30 -14.49 1.50 18.42
N ASP A 31 -13.35 1.70 17.72
CA ASP A 31 -13.30 2.63 16.59
C ASP A 31 -13.72 2.01 15.24
N LEU A 32 -13.82 0.68 15.16
CA LEU A 32 -14.28 -0.06 13.99
C LEU A 32 -15.40 -1.05 14.35
N PRO A 33 -16.64 -0.59 14.52
CA PRO A 33 -17.74 -1.42 14.98
C PRO A 33 -18.08 -2.59 14.03
N PHE A 34 -17.77 -2.44 12.75
CA PHE A 34 -17.97 -3.45 11.69
C PHE A 34 -16.83 -4.49 11.61
N LEU A 35 -15.79 -4.41 12.45
CA LEU A 35 -14.58 -5.23 12.31
C LEU A 35 -14.90 -6.74 12.37
N ALA A 36 -15.85 -7.14 13.23
CA ALA A 36 -16.26 -8.54 13.31
C ALA A 36 -16.90 -9.05 12.00
N ASP A 37 -17.63 -8.20 11.29
CA ASP A 37 -18.32 -8.58 10.05
C ASP A 37 -17.34 -8.88 8.91
N VAL A 38 -16.20 -8.17 8.88
CA VAL A 38 -15.15 -8.35 7.86
C VAL A 38 -14.08 -9.39 8.27
N GLN A 39 -14.22 -10.04 9.43
CA GLN A 39 -13.28 -11.05 9.94
C GLN A 39 -13.88 -12.47 10.01
N THR A 40 -15.13 -12.64 9.59
CA THR A 40 -15.83 -13.92 9.66
C THR A 40 -15.84 -14.61 8.31
N PRO A 41 -15.03 -15.67 8.11
CA PRO A 41 -15.05 -16.42 6.87
C PRO A 41 -16.38 -17.18 6.72
N PRO A 42 -16.84 -17.43 5.49
CA PRO A 42 -17.96 -18.34 5.26
C PRO A 42 -17.62 -19.75 5.75
N ALA A 43 -18.64 -20.52 6.12
CA ALA A 43 -18.47 -21.93 6.46
C ALA A 43 -17.99 -22.70 5.21
N GLY A 44 -16.89 -23.44 5.33
CA GLY A 44 -16.32 -24.21 4.20
C GLY A 44 -15.04 -24.96 4.58
N PRO A 45 -14.52 -25.79 3.64
CA PRO A 45 -13.25 -26.49 3.84
C PRO A 45 -12.08 -25.50 3.92
N THR A 46 -11.06 -25.87 4.70
CA THR A 46 -9.84 -25.07 4.91
C THR A 46 -8.57 -25.76 4.40
N ASP A 47 -8.72 -26.89 3.72
CA ASP A 47 -7.60 -27.74 3.30
C ASP A 47 -6.67 -27.06 2.29
N ASP A 48 -7.21 -26.13 1.48
CA ASP A 48 -6.47 -25.37 0.47
C ASP A 48 -5.91 -24.04 1.01
N TRP A 49 -6.00 -23.79 2.31
CA TRP A 49 -5.46 -22.56 2.88
C TRP A 49 -3.92 -22.56 2.90
N PRO A 50 -3.26 -21.41 2.73
CA PRO A 50 -1.82 -21.33 2.89
C PRO A 50 -1.35 -21.89 4.24
N PRO A 51 -0.11 -22.36 4.36
CA PRO A 51 0.43 -22.78 5.65
C PRO A 51 0.42 -21.65 6.67
N SER A 52 0.34 -22.00 7.96
CA SER A 52 0.45 -21.02 9.04
C SER A 52 1.81 -20.35 9.04
N LEU A 53 1.83 -19.04 9.33
CA LEU A 53 3.06 -18.26 9.51
C LEU A 53 3.62 -18.36 10.94
N LEU A 54 2.89 -19.04 11.86
CA LEU A 54 3.27 -19.16 13.26
C LEU A 54 4.22 -20.34 13.52
N VAL A 55 5.11 -20.59 12.57
CA VAL A 55 6.17 -21.62 12.70
C VAL A 55 7.49 -20.98 12.25
N GLY A 56 8.43 -20.91 13.17
CA GLY A 56 9.76 -20.37 12.89
C GLY A 56 10.60 -21.26 11.95
N VAL A 57 11.71 -20.75 11.48
CA VAL A 57 12.63 -21.49 10.58
C VAL A 57 13.20 -22.75 11.16
N ASP A 58 13.28 -22.87 12.47
CA ASP A 58 13.69 -24.02 13.25
C ASP A 58 12.57 -25.03 13.51
N GLY A 59 11.35 -24.73 13.03
CA GLY A 59 10.16 -25.53 13.25
C GLY A 59 9.47 -25.27 14.60
N ALA A 60 9.99 -24.36 15.43
CA ALA A 60 9.35 -24.00 16.70
C ALA A 60 8.09 -23.15 16.47
N PRO A 61 7.03 -23.32 17.31
CA PRO A 61 5.86 -22.49 17.22
C PRO A 61 6.16 -21.06 17.69
N ILE A 62 5.59 -20.08 16.99
CA ILE A 62 5.58 -18.67 17.38
C ILE A 62 4.27 -18.42 18.14
N ALA A 63 4.37 -18.07 19.42
CA ALA A 63 3.23 -17.93 20.32
C ALA A 63 2.99 -16.49 20.82
N THR A 64 3.94 -15.58 20.59
CA THR A 64 3.87 -14.19 21.06
C THR A 64 4.25 -13.22 19.96
N TRP A 65 3.77 -11.97 20.05
CA TRP A 65 4.16 -10.90 19.13
C TRP A 65 5.68 -10.65 19.14
N GLN A 66 6.33 -10.77 20.29
CA GLN A 66 7.78 -10.60 20.39
C GLN A 66 8.56 -11.68 19.63
N GLU A 67 8.08 -12.93 19.63
CA GLU A 67 8.66 -14.02 18.85
C GLU A 67 8.38 -13.87 17.35
N TRP A 68 7.29 -13.18 16.97
CA TRP A 68 6.96 -12.88 15.60
C TRP A 68 7.89 -11.82 14.97
N LEU A 69 8.37 -10.84 15.73
CA LEU A 69 9.15 -9.72 15.18
C LEU A 69 10.40 -10.14 14.38
N PRO A 70 11.25 -11.10 14.83
CA PRO A 70 12.36 -11.59 14.02
C PRO A 70 11.91 -12.27 12.73
N GLU A 71 10.80 -13.01 12.76
CA GLU A 71 10.25 -13.66 11.57
C GLU A 71 9.68 -12.64 10.58
N ARG A 72 9.01 -11.59 11.08
CA ARG A 72 8.55 -10.45 10.29
C ARG A 72 9.71 -9.82 9.49
N GLU A 73 10.84 -9.54 10.15
CA GLU A 73 12.01 -8.96 9.47
C GLU A 73 12.65 -9.93 8.48
N ARG A 74 12.67 -11.22 8.76
CA ARG A 74 13.13 -12.25 7.83
C ARG A 74 12.26 -12.30 6.57
N ILE A 75 10.95 -12.30 6.74
CA ILE A 75 9.97 -12.27 5.63
C ILE A 75 10.17 -11.00 4.80
N ARG A 76 10.27 -9.84 5.47
CA ARG A 76 10.50 -8.54 4.82
C ARG A 76 11.78 -8.55 3.97
N ALA A 77 12.88 -9.06 4.54
CA ALA A 77 14.15 -9.17 3.84
C ALA A 77 14.07 -10.12 2.63
N ALA A 78 13.42 -11.27 2.76
CA ALA A 78 13.25 -12.24 1.68
C ALA A 78 12.43 -11.64 0.50
N TRP A 79 11.37 -10.89 0.80
CA TRP A 79 10.61 -10.19 -0.22
C TRP A 79 11.43 -9.10 -0.91
N LEU A 80 12.18 -8.28 -0.15
CA LEU A 80 13.04 -7.22 -0.74
C LEU A 80 14.14 -7.81 -1.60
N GLU A 81 14.75 -8.93 -1.20
CA GLU A 81 15.72 -9.68 -2.02
C GLU A 81 15.06 -10.16 -3.33
N PHE A 82 13.86 -10.75 -3.26
CA PHE A 82 13.12 -11.18 -4.44
C PHE A 82 12.74 -10.03 -5.36
N LEU A 83 12.31 -8.89 -4.80
CA LEU A 83 11.97 -7.68 -5.57
C LEU A 83 13.18 -7.07 -6.28
N GLY A 84 14.37 -7.38 -5.81
CA GLY A 84 15.64 -6.98 -6.41
C GLY A 84 16.17 -5.62 -5.92
N PRO A 85 17.40 -5.29 -6.32
CA PRO A 85 18.08 -4.09 -5.88
C PRO A 85 17.39 -2.84 -6.45
N PHE A 86 17.35 -1.78 -5.64
CA PHE A 86 16.84 -0.47 -6.05
C PHE A 86 17.55 0.61 -5.25
N GLU A 87 18.73 0.98 -5.70
CA GLU A 87 19.58 2.00 -5.05
C GLU A 87 19.51 3.27 -5.88
N VAL A 88 18.86 4.29 -5.34
CA VAL A 88 18.66 5.59 -5.95
C VAL A 88 19.01 6.66 -4.94
N ALA A 89 19.73 7.71 -5.37
CA ALA A 89 19.88 8.90 -4.54
C ALA A 89 18.48 9.52 -4.30
N GLU A 90 18.19 9.86 -3.06
CA GLU A 90 16.91 10.50 -2.73
C GLU A 90 16.84 11.89 -3.37
N PRO A 91 15.83 12.15 -4.23
CA PRO A 91 15.54 13.50 -4.69
C PRO A 91 14.95 14.33 -3.54
N GLY A 92 14.96 15.66 -3.68
CA GLY A 92 14.28 16.56 -2.73
C GLY A 92 12.79 16.23 -2.56
N HIS A 93 12.15 16.92 -1.62
CA HIS A 93 10.71 16.76 -1.34
C HIS A 93 9.89 17.93 -1.92
N GLU A 94 10.51 18.77 -2.72
CA GLU A 94 9.83 19.87 -3.40
C GLU A 94 8.94 19.34 -4.51
N TYR A 95 7.85 20.05 -4.74
CA TYR A 95 6.98 19.81 -5.88
C TYR A 95 6.69 21.11 -6.62
N GLN A 96 6.49 21.01 -7.92
CA GLN A 96 6.04 22.10 -8.77
C GLN A 96 4.52 22.13 -8.82
N LEU A 97 3.89 23.27 -8.51
CA LEU A 97 2.48 23.51 -8.78
C LEU A 97 2.28 23.80 -10.26
N LEU A 98 1.47 23.00 -10.95
CA LEU A 98 1.16 23.16 -12.38
C LEU A 98 -0.17 23.88 -12.58
N ALA A 99 -1.21 23.54 -11.79
CA ALA A 99 -2.52 24.15 -11.85
C ALA A 99 -3.25 23.97 -10.51
N GLU A 100 -4.26 24.82 -10.26
CA GLU A 100 -5.12 24.73 -9.10
C GLU A 100 -6.56 25.07 -9.47
N ASP A 101 -7.53 24.33 -8.94
CA ASP A 101 -8.95 24.65 -9.02
C ASP A 101 -9.69 24.25 -7.73
N LEU A 102 -11.00 24.55 -7.69
CA LEU A 102 -11.90 24.18 -6.59
C LEU A 102 -13.05 23.36 -7.15
N ALA A 103 -13.21 22.13 -6.69
CA ALA A 103 -14.32 21.28 -7.06
C ALA A 103 -14.65 20.25 -5.97
N ALA A 104 -15.91 19.88 -5.86
CA ALA A 104 -16.40 18.83 -4.95
C ALA A 104 -15.99 19.01 -3.48
N GLY A 105 -15.84 20.24 -2.99
CA GLY A 105 -15.40 20.53 -1.62
C GLY A 105 -13.89 20.36 -1.39
N CYS A 106 -13.13 20.18 -2.46
CA CYS A 106 -11.68 20.04 -2.44
C CYS A 106 -11.00 21.18 -3.20
N ARG A 107 -9.87 21.65 -2.67
CA ARG A 107 -8.88 22.37 -3.45
C ARG A 107 -8.01 21.34 -4.14
N ARG A 108 -8.04 21.33 -5.48
CA ARG A 108 -7.30 20.37 -6.29
C ARG A 108 -6.10 21.08 -6.91
N ARG A 109 -4.93 20.50 -6.69
CA ARG A 109 -3.66 20.96 -7.24
C ARG A 109 -3.08 19.89 -8.16
N SER A 110 -2.89 20.21 -9.42
CA SER A 110 -2.03 19.41 -10.28
C SER A 110 -0.59 19.76 -9.94
N ILE A 111 0.20 18.79 -9.53
CA ILE A 111 1.59 18.97 -9.12
C ILE A 111 2.50 18.01 -9.85
N ARG A 112 3.80 18.34 -9.86
CA ARG A 112 4.87 17.46 -10.34
C ARG A 112 5.97 17.36 -9.31
N TYR A 113 6.46 16.16 -9.05
CA TYR A 113 7.57 15.93 -8.12
C TYR A 113 8.49 14.82 -8.60
N ALA A 114 9.73 14.81 -8.10
CA ALA A 114 10.72 13.81 -8.46
C ALA A 114 10.52 12.49 -7.69
N THR A 115 10.45 11.36 -8.39
CA THR A 115 10.55 10.02 -7.81
C THR A 115 11.98 9.52 -7.77
N GLU A 116 12.81 9.94 -8.73
CA GLU A 116 14.24 9.70 -8.82
C GLU A 116 14.92 11.02 -9.27
N PRO A 117 16.24 11.18 -9.15
CA PRO A 117 16.92 12.44 -9.51
C PRO A 117 16.62 12.96 -10.92
N ASP A 118 16.33 12.08 -11.86
CA ASP A 118 16.06 12.36 -13.27
C ASP A 118 14.71 11.80 -13.75
N GLU A 119 13.79 11.51 -12.83
CA GLU A 119 12.44 11.05 -13.14
C GLU A 119 11.41 11.77 -12.28
N GLU A 120 10.45 12.40 -12.94
CA GLU A 120 9.34 13.12 -12.32
C GLU A 120 8.02 12.46 -12.65
N VAL A 121 7.05 12.62 -11.77
CA VAL A 121 5.66 12.19 -11.97
C VAL A 121 4.69 13.33 -11.70
N ASP A 122 3.61 13.36 -12.48
CA ASP A 122 2.47 14.23 -12.19
C ASP A 122 1.55 13.55 -11.17
N ALA A 123 0.91 14.36 -10.35
CA ALA A 123 -0.07 13.91 -9.36
C ALA A 123 -1.17 14.94 -9.17
N TRP A 124 -2.36 14.49 -8.75
CA TRP A 124 -3.33 15.34 -8.10
C TRP A 124 -3.10 15.38 -6.59
N LEU A 125 -3.02 16.57 -6.02
CA LEU A 125 -3.06 16.83 -4.58
C LEU A 125 -4.42 17.46 -4.24
N LEU A 126 -5.23 16.74 -3.45
CA LEU A 126 -6.56 17.16 -3.04
C LEU A 126 -6.51 17.59 -1.57
N ILE A 127 -6.97 18.80 -1.27
CA ILE A 127 -6.94 19.39 0.08
C ILE A 127 -8.37 19.78 0.46
N PRO A 128 -8.88 19.35 1.62
CA PRO A 128 -10.19 19.79 2.12
C PRO A 128 -10.28 21.31 2.20
N THR A 129 -11.44 21.88 1.85
CA THR A 129 -11.64 23.34 1.88
C THR A 129 -12.24 23.83 3.20
N ASP A 130 -12.79 22.96 4.03
CA ASP A 130 -13.36 23.32 5.34
C ASP A 130 -12.28 23.34 6.42
N GLU A 131 -11.50 24.40 6.48
CA GLU A 131 -10.45 24.60 7.48
C GLU A 131 -10.97 24.57 8.93
N ALA A 132 -12.27 24.83 9.16
CA ALA A 132 -12.85 24.76 10.49
C ALA A 132 -13.00 23.33 11.00
N ALA A 133 -13.05 22.34 10.09
CA ALA A 133 -13.10 20.92 10.41
C ALA A 133 -11.70 20.28 10.58
N ARG A 134 -10.62 21.05 10.37
CA ARG A 134 -9.25 20.52 10.49
C ARG A 134 -8.94 20.11 11.93
N PRO A 135 -8.50 18.85 12.15
CA PRO A 135 -8.03 18.41 13.47
C PRO A 135 -6.83 19.23 13.97
N GLU A 136 -6.64 19.31 15.28
CA GLU A 136 -5.53 20.08 15.89
C GLU A 136 -4.16 19.63 15.39
N ARG A 137 -3.96 18.32 15.16
CA ARG A 137 -2.72 17.75 14.64
C ARG A 137 -2.55 17.88 13.13
N GLY A 138 -3.56 18.31 12.42
CA GLY A 138 -3.62 18.35 10.96
C GLY A 138 -4.57 17.30 10.38
N TRP A 139 -4.77 17.36 9.06
CA TRP A 139 -5.54 16.37 8.32
C TRP A 139 -4.78 15.06 8.21
N PRO A 140 -5.44 13.89 8.31
CA PRO A 140 -4.80 12.65 7.89
C PRO A 140 -4.44 12.72 6.40
N GLY A 141 -3.33 12.07 6.04
CA GLY A 141 -2.87 11.98 4.66
C GLY A 141 -3.27 10.65 4.02
N ALA A 142 -3.56 10.64 2.71
CA ALA A 142 -3.84 9.43 1.96
C ALA A 142 -3.07 9.38 0.63
N GLY A 143 -2.31 8.31 0.40
CA GLY A 143 -1.80 7.94 -0.92
C GLY A 143 -2.85 7.11 -1.66
N VAL A 144 -3.34 7.57 -2.82
CA VAL A 144 -4.37 6.87 -3.59
C VAL A 144 -3.89 6.57 -4.99
N PHE A 145 -3.82 5.27 -5.32
CA PHE A 145 -3.24 4.77 -6.55
C PHE A 145 -4.33 4.36 -7.54
N HIS A 146 -4.16 4.78 -8.80
CA HIS A 146 -5.15 4.55 -9.85
C HIS A 146 -5.13 3.13 -10.40
N SER A 147 -6.22 2.71 -11.04
CA SER A 147 -6.31 1.42 -11.71
C SER A 147 -5.62 1.42 -13.09
N THR A 148 -5.70 0.29 -13.81
CA THR A 148 -5.14 0.19 -15.16
C THR A 148 -6.07 0.91 -16.15
N THR A 149 -5.94 2.23 -16.22
CA THR A 149 -6.73 3.11 -17.08
C THR A 149 -5.88 4.21 -17.70
N ASP A 150 -6.21 4.66 -18.89
CA ASP A 150 -5.57 5.82 -19.53
C ASP A 150 -6.05 7.16 -18.92
N GLU A 151 -7.06 7.16 -18.06
CA GLU A 151 -7.45 8.32 -17.25
C GLU A 151 -6.45 8.58 -16.11
N THR A 152 -5.66 7.56 -15.75
CA THR A 152 -4.57 7.64 -14.77
C THR A 152 -5.00 8.35 -13.47
N ILE A 153 -4.29 9.43 -13.11
CA ILE A 153 -4.53 10.21 -11.88
C ILE A 153 -5.90 10.88 -11.83
N ASP A 154 -6.55 11.06 -12.99
CA ASP A 154 -7.89 11.68 -13.06
C ASP A 154 -8.98 10.75 -12.50
N GLU A 155 -8.79 9.42 -12.57
CA GLU A 155 -9.70 8.44 -12.02
C GLU A 155 -9.87 8.62 -10.48
N PRO A 156 -8.83 8.47 -9.65
CA PRO A 156 -8.99 8.63 -8.19
C PRO A 156 -9.26 10.09 -7.78
N ALA A 157 -8.82 11.07 -8.57
CA ALA A 157 -9.06 12.47 -8.29
C ALA A 157 -10.49 12.95 -8.64
N GLY A 158 -11.31 12.07 -9.26
CA GLY A 158 -12.67 12.41 -9.66
C GLY A 158 -12.74 13.49 -10.74
N THR A 159 -11.74 13.58 -11.61
CA THR A 159 -11.70 14.46 -12.78
C THR A 159 -11.93 13.69 -14.08
N ALA A 160 -11.94 12.35 -14.01
CA ALA A 160 -12.29 11.48 -15.11
C ALA A 160 -13.78 11.56 -15.48
N ALA A 161 -14.15 10.94 -16.61
CA ALA A 161 -15.55 10.91 -17.07
C ALA A 161 -16.47 10.10 -16.14
N SER A 162 -15.93 9.16 -15.36
CA SER A 162 -16.64 8.35 -14.36
C SER A 162 -16.09 8.61 -12.96
N ASP A 163 -16.99 8.71 -11.99
CA ASP A 163 -16.67 8.82 -10.55
C ASP A 163 -16.72 7.47 -9.80
N ALA A 164 -16.85 6.37 -10.52
CA ALA A 164 -17.04 5.03 -9.96
C ALA A 164 -15.89 4.57 -9.06
N VAL A 165 -14.68 5.14 -9.24
CA VAL A 165 -13.45 4.82 -8.48
C VAL A 165 -12.75 6.11 -8.01
N ALA A 166 -13.51 7.19 -7.77
CA ALA A 166 -12.98 8.49 -7.33
C ALA A 166 -12.56 8.48 -5.85
N ILE A 167 -11.77 7.49 -5.44
CA ILE A 167 -11.39 7.24 -4.04
C ILE A 167 -10.76 8.48 -3.40
N GLY A 168 -9.90 9.20 -4.14
CA GLY A 168 -9.24 10.39 -3.64
C GLY A 168 -10.23 11.51 -3.33
N THR A 169 -11.19 11.77 -4.22
CA THR A 169 -12.25 12.75 -3.96
C THR A 169 -13.11 12.36 -2.77
N TRP A 170 -13.50 11.09 -2.65
CA TRP A 170 -14.28 10.60 -1.51
C TRP A 170 -13.55 10.81 -0.18
N LEU A 171 -12.26 10.51 -0.14
CA LEU A 171 -11.43 10.71 1.05
C LEU A 171 -11.21 12.20 1.36
N CYS A 172 -11.00 13.03 0.34
CA CYS A 172 -10.88 14.49 0.54
C CYS A 172 -12.15 15.06 1.17
N GLN A 173 -13.34 14.64 0.72
CA GLN A 173 -14.63 15.00 1.31
C GLN A 173 -14.83 14.50 2.75
N ARG A 174 -14.06 13.46 3.17
CA ARG A 174 -14.02 12.96 4.55
C ARG A 174 -12.89 13.58 5.39
N GLY A 175 -12.24 14.62 4.88
CA GLY A 175 -11.23 15.37 5.62
C GLY A 175 -9.82 14.79 5.52
N PHE A 176 -9.47 14.13 4.42
CA PHE A 176 -8.09 13.71 4.15
C PHE A 176 -7.42 14.67 3.16
N VAL A 177 -6.15 14.94 3.35
CA VAL A 177 -5.30 15.45 2.27
C VAL A 177 -4.84 14.25 1.45
N VAL A 178 -5.11 14.27 0.14
CA VAL A 178 -4.93 13.10 -0.72
C VAL A 178 -3.93 13.40 -1.82
N LEU A 179 -2.98 12.49 -2.04
CA LEU A 179 -2.07 12.50 -3.18
C LEU A 179 -2.37 11.32 -4.10
N CYS A 180 -2.67 11.62 -5.37
CA CYS A 180 -2.96 10.65 -6.42
C CYS A 180 -1.85 10.69 -7.47
N PRO A 181 -0.74 9.92 -7.32
CA PRO A 181 0.38 9.94 -8.25
C PRO A 181 0.10 9.10 -9.50
N ARG A 182 0.73 9.52 -10.64
CA ARG A 182 0.73 8.70 -11.85
C ARG A 182 1.70 7.54 -11.70
N CYS A 183 1.24 6.33 -12.01
CA CYS A 183 2.08 5.15 -12.06
C CYS A 183 3.12 5.25 -13.19
N HIS A 184 4.34 4.79 -12.93
CA HIS A 184 5.46 4.84 -13.90
C HIS A 184 5.16 4.14 -15.22
N LEU A 185 4.20 3.21 -15.27
CA LEU A 185 3.79 2.49 -16.50
C LEU A 185 3.24 3.42 -17.59
N TRP A 186 2.84 4.64 -17.25
CA TRP A 186 2.36 5.67 -18.17
C TRP A 186 3.39 6.78 -18.44
N ASN A 187 4.60 6.69 -17.88
CA ASN A 187 5.61 7.74 -17.99
C ASN A 187 6.60 7.55 -19.14
N THR A 188 6.46 6.49 -19.96
CA THR A 188 7.38 6.19 -21.07
C THR A 188 7.05 6.94 -22.34
N THR A 189 5.86 7.51 -22.45
CA THR A 189 5.41 8.26 -23.62
C THR A 189 5.02 9.69 -23.25
N PRO A 190 5.26 10.70 -24.15
CA PRO A 190 4.84 12.08 -23.89
C PRO A 190 3.32 12.27 -23.73
N ALA A 191 2.54 11.34 -24.28
CA ALA A 191 1.07 11.37 -24.19
C ALA A 191 0.54 10.67 -22.93
N HIS A 192 1.43 10.19 -22.05
CA HIS A 192 1.08 9.43 -20.85
C HIS A 192 0.08 8.30 -21.12
N ARG A 193 0.33 7.53 -22.20
CA ARG A 193 -0.42 6.33 -22.53
C ARG A 193 0.26 5.11 -21.92
N LEU A 194 -0.54 4.09 -21.59
CA LEU A 194 -0.03 2.81 -21.10
C LEU A 194 0.94 2.20 -22.10
N ASP A 195 2.18 1.97 -21.66
CA ASP A 195 3.23 1.33 -22.45
C ASP A 195 3.98 0.29 -21.59
N LEU A 196 3.36 -0.85 -21.41
CA LEU A 196 3.91 -1.92 -20.57
C LEU A 196 5.29 -2.41 -21.06
N PRO A 197 5.51 -2.69 -22.36
CA PRO A 197 6.83 -3.10 -22.83
C PRO A 197 7.89 -2.02 -22.63
N GLY A 198 7.57 -0.76 -22.91
CA GLY A 198 8.49 0.37 -22.71
C GLY A 198 8.84 0.59 -21.24
N ALA A 199 7.86 0.49 -20.35
CA ALA A 199 8.08 0.62 -18.91
C ALA A 199 8.98 -0.50 -18.36
N VAL A 200 8.74 -1.76 -18.76
CA VAL A 200 9.57 -2.90 -18.38
C VAL A 200 11.01 -2.73 -18.89
N ALA A 201 11.17 -2.34 -20.17
CA ALA A 201 12.49 -2.13 -20.76
C ALA A 201 13.25 -0.96 -20.06
N ARG A 202 12.57 0.14 -19.75
CA ARG A 202 13.14 1.28 -19.03
C ARG A 202 13.57 0.89 -17.61
N LEU A 203 12.71 0.15 -16.89
CA LEU A 203 13.06 -0.35 -15.55
C LEU A 203 14.31 -1.23 -15.60
N ALA A 204 14.35 -2.20 -16.51
CA ALA A 204 15.50 -3.10 -16.66
C ALA A 204 16.80 -2.38 -17.01
N GLN A 205 16.71 -1.28 -17.77
CA GLN A 205 17.86 -0.44 -18.12
C GLN A 205 18.37 0.39 -16.94
N ARG A 206 17.44 0.99 -16.16
CA ARG A 206 17.78 1.90 -15.06
C ARG A 206 18.15 1.15 -13.78
N HIS A 207 17.45 0.06 -13.51
CA HIS A 207 17.56 -0.75 -12.28
C HIS A 207 17.69 -2.24 -12.61
N PRO A 208 18.84 -2.68 -13.15
CA PRO A 208 19.04 -4.07 -13.53
C PRO A 208 18.77 -5.03 -12.37
N GLY A 209 17.89 -6.00 -12.59
CA GLY A 209 17.49 -6.98 -11.58
C GLY A 209 16.30 -6.57 -10.70
N ALA A 210 15.85 -5.31 -10.74
CA ALA A 210 14.63 -4.91 -10.05
C ALA A 210 13.38 -5.41 -10.79
N ARG A 211 12.36 -5.85 -10.04
CA ARG A 211 11.05 -6.21 -10.56
C ARG A 211 10.13 -4.99 -10.60
N GLY A 212 9.06 -5.06 -11.38
CA GLY A 212 8.09 -3.95 -11.49
C GLY A 212 7.53 -3.52 -10.15
N MET A 213 7.14 -4.46 -9.29
CA MET A 213 6.66 -4.14 -7.93
C MET A 213 7.71 -3.44 -7.06
N ARG A 214 9.00 -3.57 -7.35
CA ARG A 214 10.05 -2.81 -6.64
C ARG A 214 9.99 -1.33 -6.95
N LYS A 215 9.76 -0.99 -8.24
CA LYS A 215 9.58 0.40 -8.69
C LYS A 215 8.27 0.98 -8.15
N LEU A 216 7.17 0.23 -8.24
CA LEU A 216 5.87 0.66 -7.71
C LEU A 216 5.94 0.95 -6.20
N LEU A 217 6.60 0.09 -5.43
CA LEU A 217 6.86 0.31 -4.00
C LEU A 217 7.70 1.57 -3.76
N HIS A 218 8.78 1.77 -4.54
CA HIS A 218 9.61 2.97 -4.40
C HIS A 218 8.79 4.25 -4.66
N ASP A 219 8.02 4.28 -5.74
CA ASP A 219 7.19 5.44 -6.09
C ASP A 219 6.11 5.72 -5.04
N GLY A 220 5.52 4.66 -4.46
CA GLY A 220 4.60 4.77 -3.34
C GLY A 220 5.25 5.36 -2.08
N ILE A 221 6.47 4.93 -1.73
CA ILE A 221 7.26 5.50 -0.63
C ILE A 221 7.54 6.99 -0.89
N ARG A 222 7.91 7.36 -2.12
CA ARG A 222 8.12 8.76 -2.50
C ARG A 222 6.84 9.60 -2.39
N ALA A 223 5.69 9.04 -2.76
CA ALA A 223 4.40 9.71 -2.56
C ALA A 223 4.12 9.99 -1.07
N VAL A 224 4.45 9.07 -0.18
CA VAL A 224 4.36 9.26 1.28
C VAL A 224 5.31 10.36 1.76
N ASP A 225 6.55 10.38 1.25
CA ASP A 225 7.53 11.42 1.59
C ASP A 225 6.99 12.81 1.24
N ILE A 226 6.46 13.01 0.03
CA ILE A 226 5.86 14.26 -0.42
C ILE A 226 4.63 14.61 0.47
N LEU A 227 3.72 13.65 0.66
CA LEU A 227 2.49 13.88 1.43
C LEU A 227 2.77 14.38 2.84
N ARG A 228 3.81 13.85 3.49
CA ARG A 228 4.21 14.25 4.85
C ARG A 228 4.83 15.66 4.93
N THR A 229 5.20 16.27 3.81
CA THR A 229 5.70 17.66 3.75
C THR A 229 4.60 18.67 3.47
N ILE A 230 3.38 18.24 3.15
CA ILE A 230 2.27 19.13 2.86
C ILE A 230 1.80 19.82 4.13
N ASP A 231 1.74 21.15 4.09
CA ASP A 231 1.24 21.94 5.22
C ASP A 231 -0.17 21.52 5.62
N GLY A 232 -0.34 21.29 6.92
CA GLY A 232 -1.63 20.89 7.48
C GLY A 232 -1.90 19.40 7.47
N VAL A 233 -0.98 18.55 7.01
CA VAL A 233 -1.05 17.08 7.13
C VAL A 233 -0.48 16.64 8.48
N ASP A 234 -1.17 15.72 9.16
CA ASP A 234 -0.58 14.97 10.28
C ASP A 234 0.34 13.88 9.73
N PRO A 235 1.66 14.01 9.86
CA PRO A 235 2.61 13.06 9.29
C PRO A 235 2.61 11.68 9.96
N THR A 236 1.85 11.50 11.04
CA THR A 236 1.69 10.24 11.78
C THR A 236 0.41 9.49 11.41
N ALA A 237 -0.50 10.13 10.65
CA ALA A 237 -1.80 9.60 10.25
C ALA A 237 -1.87 9.44 8.71
N ILE A 238 -1.00 8.59 8.16
CA ILE A 238 -0.93 8.34 6.71
C ILE A 238 -1.57 6.98 6.40
N VAL A 239 -2.46 6.98 5.40
CA VAL A 239 -3.13 5.78 4.90
C VAL A 239 -2.88 5.59 3.40
N ALA A 240 -3.19 4.40 2.88
CA ALA A 240 -3.10 4.10 1.45
C ALA A 240 -4.38 3.44 0.92
N ALA A 241 -4.73 3.69 -0.33
CA ALA A 241 -5.84 2.99 -0.98
C ALA A 241 -5.60 2.87 -2.49
N GLY A 242 -6.24 1.87 -3.09
CA GLY A 242 -6.25 1.73 -4.53
C GLY A 242 -7.21 0.65 -5.00
N HIS A 243 -7.50 0.68 -6.29
CA HIS A 243 -8.33 -0.30 -6.96
C HIS A 243 -7.52 -1.01 -8.05
N SER A 244 -7.69 -2.32 -8.23
CA SER A 244 -7.04 -3.10 -9.28
C SER A 244 -5.49 -2.99 -9.21
N LEU A 245 -4.83 -2.36 -10.17
CA LEU A 245 -3.40 -2.04 -10.13
C LEU A 245 -3.03 -1.27 -8.86
N GLY A 246 -3.78 -0.20 -8.56
CA GLY A 246 -3.52 0.64 -7.39
C GLY A 246 -3.69 -0.10 -6.06
N ALA A 247 -4.56 -1.13 -6.01
CA ALA A 247 -4.64 -2.00 -4.84
C ALA A 247 -3.32 -2.75 -4.59
N LYS A 248 -2.68 -3.23 -5.65
CA LYS A 248 -1.38 -3.90 -5.57
C LYS A 248 -0.30 -2.96 -5.02
N GLU A 249 -0.30 -1.70 -5.45
CA GLU A 249 0.60 -0.66 -4.93
C GLU A 249 0.34 -0.39 -3.45
N ALA A 250 -0.93 -0.22 -3.06
CA ALA A 250 -1.32 0.04 -1.67
C ALA A 250 -0.94 -1.12 -0.72
N LEU A 251 -1.07 -2.38 -1.14
CA LEU A 251 -0.66 -3.55 -0.37
C LEU A 251 0.85 -3.54 -0.09
N TYR A 252 1.65 -3.38 -1.15
CA TYR A 252 3.11 -3.38 -1.00
C TYR A 252 3.57 -2.18 -0.18
N LEU A 253 2.99 -1.01 -0.41
CA LEU A 253 3.31 0.16 0.39
C LEU A 253 3.01 -0.07 1.88
N ALA A 254 1.83 -0.59 2.23
CA ALA A 254 1.45 -0.88 3.62
C ALA A 254 2.31 -1.98 4.26
N ALA A 255 2.81 -2.96 3.48
CA ALA A 255 3.66 -4.03 3.98
C ALA A 255 5.11 -3.59 4.23
N PHE A 256 5.61 -2.57 3.50
CA PHE A 256 7.03 -2.18 3.53
C PHE A 256 7.29 -0.78 4.08
N ASP A 257 6.27 0.05 4.28
CA ASP A 257 6.42 1.37 4.87
C ASP A 257 5.63 1.45 6.19
N ASP A 258 6.33 1.35 7.30
CA ASP A 258 5.73 1.36 8.65
C ASP A 258 5.06 2.70 9.00
N ARG A 259 5.18 3.74 8.16
CA ARG A 259 4.46 5.01 8.30
C ARG A 259 2.99 4.91 7.87
N ILE A 260 2.64 3.87 7.11
CA ILE A 260 1.25 3.60 6.71
C ILE A 260 0.49 3.00 7.89
N SER A 261 -0.46 3.74 8.42
CA SER A 261 -1.28 3.30 9.56
C SER A 261 -2.33 2.27 9.15
N SER A 262 -2.82 2.34 7.92
CA SER A 262 -3.74 1.36 7.34
C SER A 262 -3.86 1.51 5.83
N ALA A 263 -4.37 0.46 5.16
CA ALA A 263 -4.64 0.54 3.74
C ALA A 263 -5.97 -0.14 3.35
N VAL A 264 -6.46 0.21 2.16
CA VAL A 264 -7.56 -0.50 1.48
C VAL A 264 -7.07 -1.05 0.14
N PHE A 265 -7.25 -2.34 -0.01
CA PHE A 265 -6.91 -3.15 -1.18
C PHE A 265 -8.19 -3.57 -1.90
N SER A 266 -8.53 -2.93 -3.01
CA SER A 266 -9.77 -3.23 -3.75
C SER A 266 -9.47 -3.98 -5.04
N GLU A 267 -9.93 -5.24 -5.15
CA GLU A 267 -9.89 -6.05 -6.38
C GLU A 267 -8.50 -6.26 -7.01
N GLY A 268 -7.44 -6.31 -6.20
CA GLY A 268 -6.08 -6.52 -6.68
C GLY A 268 -5.69 -7.98 -6.88
N GLY A 269 -6.46 -8.92 -6.31
CA GLY A 269 -6.20 -10.36 -6.32
C GLY A 269 -5.13 -10.75 -5.31
N ILE A 270 -5.51 -10.96 -4.03
CA ILE A 270 -4.54 -11.21 -2.96
C ILE A 270 -3.70 -12.47 -3.16
N GLY A 271 -4.27 -13.56 -3.66
CA GLY A 271 -3.50 -14.75 -4.00
C GLY A 271 -2.67 -14.53 -5.28
N LEU A 272 -1.44 -15.04 -5.32
CA LEU A 272 -0.56 -14.93 -6.48
C LEU A 272 -1.18 -15.48 -7.78
N GLY A 273 -2.06 -16.47 -7.66
CA GLY A 273 -2.82 -17.04 -8.79
C GLY A 273 -4.16 -16.36 -9.07
N PHE A 274 -4.56 -15.34 -8.30
CA PHE A 274 -5.88 -14.72 -8.44
C PHE A 274 -5.92 -13.60 -9.47
N SER A 275 -4.75 -13.08 -9.85
CA SER A 275 -4.61 -12.00 -10.80
C SER A 275 -3.32 -12.20 -11.62
N ASN A 276 -2.95 -11.21 -12.40
CA ASN A 276 -1.81 -11.21 -13.31
C ASN A 276 -0.46 -10.86 -12.64
N TRP A 277 -0.23 -11.29 -11.41
CA TRP A 277 1.00 -11.02 -10.68
C TRP A 277 2.30 -11.49 -11.38
N HIS A 278 2.18 -12.50 -12.26
CA HIS A 278 3.29 -13.03 -13.05
C HIS A 278 3.73 -12.12 -14.21
N ASP A 279 2.98 -11.08 -14.49
CA ASP A 279 3.35 -10.15 -15.54
C ASP A 279 4.67 -9.42 -15.22
N PRO A 280 5.49 -9.11 -16.25
CA PRO A 280 6.83 -8.55 -16.04
C PRO A 280 6.83 -7.16 -15.37
N TRP A 281 5.74 -6.41 -15.47
CA TRP A 281 5.58 -5.12 -14.77
C TRP A 281 5.15 -5.25 -13.30
N TYR A 282 4.98 -6.50 -12.79
CA TYR A 282 4.76 -6.83 -11.38
C TYR A 282 5.91 -7.68 -10.84
N LEU A 283 5.68 -9.00 -10.70
CA LEU A 283 6.63 -9.94 -10.08
C LEU A 283 7.38 -10.80 -11.11
N GLY A 284 6.87 -10.90 -12.35
CA GLY A 284 7.43 -11.73 -13.40
C GLY A 284 7.17 -13.22 -13.20
N ASP A 285 7.54 -14.03 -14.19
CA ASP A 285 7.25 -15.47 -14.25
C ASP A 285 7.90 -16.30 -13.13
N ALA A 286 8.86 -15.76 -12.38
CA ALA A 286 9.52 -16.47 -11.28
C ALA A 286 8.55 -16.96 -10.20
N ILE A 287 7.40 -16.30 -10.02
CA ILE A 287 6.36 -16.74 -9.06
C ILE A 287 5.63 -18.02 -9.48
N ARG A 288 5.80 -18.45 -10.74
CA ARG A 288 5.25 -19.71 -11.28
C ARG A 288 6.16 -20.91 -11.08
N ASP A 289 7.41 -20.67 -10.63
CA ASP A 289 8.33 -21.75 -10.32
C ASP A 289 7.79 -22.57 -9.13
N PRO A 290 7.65 -23.91 -9.25
CA PRO A 290 7.25 -24.76 -8.14
C PRO A 290 8.14 -24.65 -6.90
N ALA A 291 9.37 -24.16 -7.04
CA ALA A 291 10.28 -23.87 -5.92
C ALA A 291 10.06 -22.51 -5.27
N PHE A 292 9.22 -21.63 -5.82
CA PHE A 292 8.89 -20.35 -5.23
C PHE A 292 8.18 -20.53 -3.87
N ARG A 293 8.58 -19.78 -2.85
CA ARG A 293 8.12 -19.97 -1.47
C ARG A 293 7.53 -18.73 -0.81
N LEU A 294 7.56 -17.58 -1.49
CA LEU A 294 6.92 -16.39 -0.98
C LEU A 294 5.44 -16.38 -1.37
N ASP A 295 4.60 -15.82 -0.49
CA ASP A 295 3.17 -15.72 -0.69
C ASP A 295 2.64 -14.43 -0.09
N HIS A 296 1.57 -13.87 -0.65
CA HIS A 296 0.99 -12.63 -0.17
C HIS A 296 0.35 -12.72 1.22
N VAL A 297 0.11 -13.93 1.74
CA VAL A 297 -0.22 -14.10 3.16
C VAL A 297 0.84 -13.46 4.08
N GLN A 298 2.12 -13.52 3.65
CA GLN A 298 3.22 -12.86 4.34
C GLN A 298 3.11 -11.34 4.29
N LEU A 299 2.73 -10.78 3.13
CA LEU A 299 2.52 -9.33 2.99
C LEU A 299 1.35 -8.85 3.85
N LEU A 300 0.24 -9.61 3.92
CA LEU A 300 -0.86 -9.31 4.83
C LEU A 300 -0.38 -9.25 6.28
N ALA A 301 0.45 -10.21 6.71
CA ALA A 301 1.00 -10.21 8.05
C ALA A 301 1.98 -9.04 8.28
N LEU A 302 2.73 -8.60 7.25
CA LEU A 302 3.61 -7.43 7.34
C LEU A 302 2.83 -6.11 7.52
N THR A 303 1.58 -5.99 7.07
CA THR A 303 0.77 -4.78 7.28
C THR A 303 0.41 -4.55 8.75
N LEU A 304 0.56 -5.56 9.59
CA LEU A 304 0.24 -5.50 11.02
C LEU A 304 1.43 -4.93 11.85
N PRO A 305 1.18 -4.18 12.89
CA PRO A 305 -0.09 -3.91 13.58
C PRO A 305 -0.95 -2.78 12.98
N GLY A 306 -0.58 -2.21 11.85
CA GLY A 306 -1.37 -1.21 11.12
C GLY A 306 -2.77 -1.75 10.79
N GLY A 307 -3.09 -1.85 9.51
CA GLY A 307 -4.34 -2.48 9.12
C GLY A 307 -4.50 -2.61 7.61
N LEU A 308 -5.29 -3.58 7.19
CA LEU A 308 -5.67 -3.74 5.79
C LEU A 308 -7.11 -4.22 5.65
N LEU A 309 -7.90 -3.51 4.86
CA LEU A 309 -9.22 -3.99 4.41
C LEU A 309 -9.12 -4.42 2.95
N ILE A 310 -9.56 -5.65 2.67
CA ILE A 310 -9.73 -6.14 1.31
C ILE A 310 -11.19 -5.94 0.91
N LEU A 311 -11.42 -5.31 -0.25
CA LEU A 311 -12.71 -5.23 -0.90
C LEU A 311 -12.67 -6.15 -2.12
N GLY A 312 -13.59 -7.10 -2.19
CA GLY A 312 -13.58 -8.10 -3.23
C GLY A 312 -14.94 -8.45 -3.78
N GLY A 313 -14.94 -8.90 -5.05
CA GLY A 313 -16.09 -9.41 -5.76
C GLY A 313 -15.86 -10.82 -6.30
N GLU A 314 -16.94 -11.44 -6.74
CA GLU A 314 -16.93 -12.83 -7.24
C GLU A 314 -17.53 -12.96 -8.64
N ALA A 315 -18.20 -11.92 -9.14
CA ALA A 315 -18.98 -12.00 -10.35
C ALA A 315 -18.31 -11.29 -11.53
N GLY A 316 -18.09 -12.02 -12.62
CA GLY A 316 -17.66 -11.46 -13.90
C GLY A 316 -16.14 -11.24 -14.03
N PRO A 317 -15.72 -10.74 -15.20
CA PRO A 317 -14.31 -10.52 -15.50
C PRO A 317 -13.64 -9.53 -14.56
N GLY A 318 -12.44 -9.85 -14.09
CA GLY A 318 -11.64 -8.98 -13.22
C GLY A 318 -11.99 -9.06 -11.75
N ALA A 319 -13.10 -9.66 -11.32
CA ALA A 319 -13.39 -9.91 -9.92
C ALA A 319 -12.29 -10.82 -9.33
N ALA A 320 -11.54 -10.30 -8.37
CA ALA A 320 -10.28 -10.91 -7.96
C ALA A 320 -10.26 -11.42 -6.51
N ASP A 321 -11.06 -10.86 -5.60
CA ASP A 321 -10.95 -11.07 -4.16
C ASP A 321 -12.28 -11.41 -3.46
N GLY A 322 -12.88 -12.52 -3.86
CA GLY A 322 -14.07 -13.05 -3.18
C GLY A 322 -13.74 -13.99 -2.02
N ASP A 323 -14.63 -14.95 -1.75
CA ASP A 323 -14.47 -15.93 -0.65
C ASP A 323 -13.17 -16.74 -0.73
N ARG A 324 -12.61 -16.92 -1.93
CA ARG A 324 -11.30 -17.59 -2.13
C ARG A 324 -10.13 -16.90 -1.41
N SER A 325 -10.27 -15.63 -1.05
CA SER A 325 -9.22 -14.85 -0.37
C SER A 325 -9.14 -15.15 1.14
N TRP A 326 -10.15 -15.80 1.71
CA TRP A 326 -10.22 -16.04 3.14
C TRP A 326 -9.07 -16.85 3.71
N GLY A 327 -8.51 -17.79 2.95
CA GLY A 327 -7.35 -18.55 3.41
C GLY A 327 -6.15 -17.67 3.77
N HIS A 328 -5.85 -16.67 2.92
CA HIS A 328 -4.77 -15.71 3.17
C HIS A 328 -5.05 -14.81 4.37
N ILE A 329 -6.29 -14.31 4.47
CA ILE A 329 -6.70 -13.41 5.54
C ILE A 329 -6.70 -14.12 6.89
N ALA A 330 -7.26 -15.34 6.97
CA ALA A 330 -7.32 -16.10 8.19
C ALA A 330 -5.92 -16.40 8.76
N ARG A 331 -4.96 -16.75 7.90
CA ARG A 331 -3.58 -17.00 8.33
C ARG A 331 -2.86 -15.73 8.81
N ALA A 332 -3.10 -14.60 8.17
CA ALA A 332 -2.57 -13.33 8.64
C ALA A 332 -3.27 -12.85 9.93
N LEU A 333 -4.57 -13.13 10.11
CA LEU A 333 -5.29 -12.88 11.36
C LEU A 333 -4.71 -13.69 12.53
N GLU A 334 -4.21 -14.94 12.31
CA GLU A 334 -3.51 -15.70 13.33
C GLU A 334 -2.32 -14.91 13.89
N VAL A 335 -1.53 -14.29 13.00
CA VAL A 335 -0.40 -13.44 13.40
C VAL A 335 -0.86 -12.19 14.14
N GLY A 336 -1.88 -11.51 13.63
CA GLY A 336 -2.41 -10.30 14.26
C GLY A 336 -2.94 -10.53 15.68
N ARG A 337 -3.48 -11.71 15.95
CA ARG A 337 -3.96 -12.10 17.28
C ARG A 337 -2.86 -12.31 18.32
N LEU A 338 -1.60 -12.38 17.91
CA LEU A 338 -0.46 -12.34 18.83
C LEU A 338 -0.28 -10.95 19.45
N GLU A 339 -0.78 -9.91 18.81
CA GLU A 339 -0.63 -8.52 19.25
C GLU A 339 -1.92 -8.00 19.92
N ARG A 340 -3.09 -8.32 19.36
CA ARG A 340 -4.40 -7.87 19.86
C ARG A 340 -5.52 -8.85 19.50
N ASP A 341 -6.56 -8.89 20.31
CA ASP A 341 -7.70 -9.82 20.12
C ASP A 341 -8.42 -9.61 18.77
N ARG A 342 -8.51 -8.35 18.33
CA ARG A 342 -9.14 -7.96 17.05
C ARG A 342 -8.17 -7.16 16.17
N PRO A 343 -7.29 -7.84 15.42
CA PRO A 343 -6.37 -7.16 14.52
C PRO A 343 -7.12 -6.45 13.40
N ARG A 344 -6.59 -5.33 12.94
CA ARG A 344 -7.19 -4.53 11.86
C ARG A 344 -6.90 -5.15 10.50
N LEU A 345 -7.50 -6.30 10.22
CA LEU A 345 -7.40 -6.99 8.94
C LEU A 345 -8.74 -7.65 8.64
N GLY A 346 -9.25 -7.51 7.41
CA GLY A 346 -10.52 -8.12 7.04
C GLY A 346 -10.80 -8.12 5.55
N LEU A 347 -11.88 -8.81 5.17
CA LEU A 347 -12.43 -8.87 3.83
C LEU A 347 -13.90 -8.50 3.85
N PHE A 348 -14.28 -7.56 3.00
CA PHE A 348 -15.67 -7.33 2.60
C PHE A 348 -15.89 -7.87 1.19
N ASN A 349 -16.56 -9.02 1.09
CA ASN A 349 -16.96 -9.57 -0.20
C ASN A 349 -18.32 -8.98 -0.62
N HIS A 350 -18.30 -8.05 -1.56
CA HIS A 350 -19.52 -7.41 -2.06
C HIS A 350 -20.28 -8.23 -3.10
N ARG A 351 -19.80 -9.43 -3.43
CA ARG A 351 -20.42 -10.41 -4.36
C ARG A 351 -20.60 -9.90 -5.82
N GLY A 352 -20.21 -8.68 -6.10
CA GLY A 352 -20.31 -8.06 -7.41
C GLY A 352 -19.14 -8.34 -8.33
N GLY A 353 -19.01 -7.53 -9.41
CA GLY A 353 -17.91 -7.55 -10.35
C GLY A 353 -16.72 -6.71 -9.87
N HIS A 354 -15.80 -6.43 -10.80
CA HIS A 354 -14.60 -5.60 -10.59
C HIS A 354 -14.98 -4.12 -10.41
N ALA A 355 -15.44 -3.74 -9.23
CA ALA A 355 -15.99 -2.42 -8.92
C ALA A 355 -15.96 -2.12 -7.42
N ILE A 356 -16.23 -0.87 -7.04
CA ILE A 356 -16.44 -0.45 -5.66
C ILE A 356 -17.90 -0.01 -5.50
N PRO A 357 -18.85 -0.91 -5.22
CA PRO A 357 -20.25 -0.53 -5.03
C PRO A 357 -20.41 0.32 -3.77
N PRO A 358 -21.55 1.06 -3.64
CA PRO A 358 -21.76 1.99 -2.53
C PRO A 358 -21.51 1.43 -1.13
N PRO A 359 -21.92 0.19 -0.77
CA PRO A 359 -21.59 -0.35 0.56
C PRO A 359 -20.10 -0.55 0.79
N ALA A 360 -19.34 -0.98 -0.25
CA ALA A 360 -17.90 -1.13 -0.18
C ALA A 360 -17.19 0.23 -0.07
N ARG A 361 -17.71 1.27 -0.76
CA ARG A 361 -17.21 2.64 -0.66
C ARG A 361 -17.36 3.19 0.75
N GLU A 362 -18.53 3.09 1.36
CA GLU A 362 -18.73 3.58 2.72
C GLU A 362 -17.83 2.86 3.72
N LEU A 363 -17.69 1.54 3.57
CA LEU A 363 -16.80 0.74 4.43
C LEU A 363 -15.32 1.14 4.26
N LEU A 364 -14.88 1.42 3.02
CA LEU A 364 -13.54 1.96 2.74
C LEU A 364 -13.29 3.26 3.52
N LEU A 365 -14.24 4.19 3.43
CA LEU A 365 -14.14 5.51 4.07
C LEU A 365 -14.13 5.38 5.60
N ASP A 366 -15.01 4.58 6.15
CA ASP A 366 -15.10 4.37 7.60
C ASP A 366 -13.87 3.61 8.15
N TRP A 367 -13.34 2.65 7.38
CA TRP A 367 -12.11 1.94 7.72
C TRP A 367 -10.93 2.89 7.82
N LEU A 368 -10.67 3.67 6.77
CA LEU A 368 -9.52 4.57 6.76
C LEU A 368 -9.65 5.70 7.77
N ALA A 369 -10.85 6.26 7.96
CA ALA A 369 -11.11 7.28 8.96
C ALA A 369 -10.87 6.76 10.39
N GLY A 370 -11.39 5.57 10.72
CA GLY A 370 -11.19 4.96 12.03
C GLY A 370 -9.74 4.56 12.30
N CYS A 371 -9.00 4.14 11.27
CA CYS A 371 -7.58 3.81 11.42
C CYS A 371 -6.67 5.04 11.50
N ALA A 372 -6.99 6.13 10.82
CA ALA A 372 -6.22 7.38 10.87
C ALA A 372 -6.45 8.15 12.18
N GLY A 373 -7.68 8.17 12.71
CA GLY A 373 -8.03 8.86 13.96
C GLY A 373 -7.38 8.26 15.20
N GLY A 374 -7.04 6.98 15.15
CA GLY A 374 -6.47 6.25 16.27
C GLY A 374 -4.97 6.48 16.54
N ALA A 375 -4.31 7.36 15.81
CA ALA A 375 -2.88 7.67 16.05
C ALA A 375 -2.66 8.77 17.12
N GLY A 376 -3.72 9.25 17.79
CA GLY A 376 -3.71 10.44 18.62
C GLY A 376 -4.50 10.35 19.94
N GLY A 377 -4.55 9.19 20.60
CA GLY A 377 -5.08 9.10 21.96
C GLY A 377 -3.98 8.84 22.96
#